data_f5f2ab224ac8d2cf5d18ed28e5190374
#
_entry.id   f5f2ab224ac8d2cf5d18ed28e5190374
#
_cell.length_a   1.000
_cell.length_b   1.000
_cell.length_c   1.000
_cell.angle_alpha   90.00
_cell.angle_beta   90.00
_cell.angle_gamma   90.00
#
_symmetry.space_group_name_H-M   'P 1'
#
loop_
_entity.id
_entity.type
_entity.pdbx_description
1 polymer ?
#
loop_
_entity_poly.entity_id
_entity_poly.type
_entity_poly.pdbx_seq_one_letter_code
_entity_poly.pdbx_strand_id
1 'polypeptide(L)'
;MLQDTRIALTWGDCGENHAGNQQIGEIQKSGTGILMEDLEHIKKWYEEKDENNVAELTTFSTPENCPLTEKTGVLILRNFLSNLETTALMEELTEKEWDSKFYNTRTKKVLHKHARENLLFMRGFSQDAVYEEGKGTIFDIDTMNILNEVDKKVQYLSKMVEKTETKTKHVELICEGNKYRTKARIKSLQQGIGWHGDAERTRVFALCVGGFNYPMKWCLFHRSAPVLDAECFELNSYG
;
A
#
# COMPACT_ATOMS: atom_id res chain seq x y z
N MET A 1 -23.68 3.04 1.89
CA MET A 1 -22.60 3.69 1.13
C MET A 1 -21.20 3.17 1.51
N LEU A 2 -20.87 2.93 2.77
CA LEU A 2 -19.56 2.35 3.17
C LEU A 2 -19.37 0.91 2.69
N GLN A 3 -20.42 0.11 2.58
CA GLN A 3 -20.37 -1.28 2.11
C GLN A 3 -19.90 -1.46 0.64
N ASP A 4 -20.04 -0.40 -0.18
CA ASP A 4 -19.67 -0.43 -1.60
C ASP A 4 -18.29 0.19 -1.88
N THR A 5 -17.54 0.54 -0.85
CA THR A 5 -16.24 1.21 -0.99
C THR A 5 -15.17 0.42 -0.25
N ARG A 6 -14.02 0.26 -0.89
CA ARG A 6 -12.80 -0.25 -0.29
C ARG A 6 -11.67 0.74 -0.50
N ILE A 7 -10.84 0.91 0.51
CA ILE A 7 -9.65 1.73 0.47
C ILE A 7 -8.45 0.85 0.79
N ALA A 8 -7.46 0.88 -0.09
CA ALA A 8 -6.13 0.35 0.17
C ALA A 8 -5.20 1.51 0.47
N LEU A 9 -4.60 1.49 1.64
CA LEU A 9 -3.54 2.40 2.06
C LEU A 9 -2.22 1.66 1.90
N THR A 10 -1.24 2.28 1.24
CA THR A 10 0.07 1.68 0.99
C THR A 10 1.14 2.65 1.45
N TRP A 11 1.94 2.24 2.42
CA TRP A 11 3.11 2.99 2.90
C TRP A 11 4.37 2.49 2.20
N GLY A 12 5.18 3.42 1.75
CA GLY A 12 6.46 3.13 1.10
C GLY A 12 7.43 4.29 1.21
N ASP A 13 8.65 4.06 0.75
CA ASP A 13 9.71 5.07 0.71
C ASP A 13 9.32 6.26 -0.20
N CYS A 14 8.45 6.00 -1.16
CA CYS A 14 7.89 6.99 -2.09
C CYS A 14 6.39 6.82 -2.25
N GLY A 15 5.71 7.87 -2.67
CA GLY A 15 4.33 7.87 -3.13
C GLY A 15 4.19 8.48 -4.51
N GLU A 16 3.26 8.01 -5.32
CA GLU A 16 2.95 8.55 -6.64
C GLU A 16 1.48 8.93 -6.75
N ASN A 17 1.20 10.12 -7.29
CA ASN A 17 -0.17 10.52 -7.59
C ASN A 17 -0.78 9.73 -8.75
N HIS A 18 0.03 9.49 -9.77
CA HIS A 18 -0.29 8.67 -10.93
C HIS A 18 1.01 8.39 -11.68
N ALA A 19 1.16 7.21 -12.25
CA ALA A 19 2.38 6.80 -12.94
C ALA A 19 2.81 7.82 -14.01
N GLY A 20 4.08 8.27 -13.90
CA GLY A 20 4.67 9.28 -14.77
C GLY A 20 4.30 10.74 -14.45
N ASN A 21 3.62 10.99 -13.34
CA ASN A 21 3.35 12.34 -12.84
C ASN A 21 4.25 12.69 -11.64
N GLN A 22 3.66 13.21 -10.60
CA GLN A 22 4.39 13.61 -9.41
C GLN A 22 4.76 12.40 -8.53
N GLN A 23 6.03 12.27 -8.22
CA GLN A 23 6.58 11.35 -7.23
C GLN A 23 7.08 12.14 -6.03
N ILE A 24 6.74 11.69 -4.83
CA ILE A 24 7.12 12.28 -3.55
C ILE A 24 7.94 11.25 -2.77
N GLY A 25 8.99 11.70 -2.09
CA GLY A 25 9.91 10.85 -1.35
C GLY A 25 11.19 10.53 -2.12
N GLU A 26 12.03 9.70 -1.54
CA GLU A 26 13.33 9.33 -2.08
C GLU A 26 13.33 7.85 -2.46
N ILE A 27 13.63 7.54 -3.71
CA ILE A 27 13.84 6.16 -4.17
C ILE A 27 15.05 5.59 -3.42
N GLN A 28 14.81 4.52 -2.67
CA GLN A 28 15.86 3.83 -1.93
C GLN A 28 16.65 2.90 -2.85
N LYS A 29 17.88 2.60 -2.46
CA LYS A 29 18.73 1.68 -3.21
C LYS A 29 18.17 0.26 -3.15
N SER A 30 18.26 -0.47 -4.25
CA SER A 30 17.99 -1.90 -4.29
C SER A 30 18.76 -2.63 -3.18
N GLY A 31 18.13 -3.61 -2.54
CA GLY A 31 18.72 -4.36 -1.42
C GLY A 31 18.49 -3.75 -0.03
N THR A 32 17.77 -2.61 0.08
CA THR A 32 17.38 -2.01 1.37
C THR A 32 15.94 -2.34 1.77
N GLY A 33 15.32 -3.31 1.11
CA GLY A 33 13.95 -3.76 1.36
C GLY A 33 13.78 -4.54 2.66
N ILE A 34 12.56 -5.05 2.87
CA ILE A 34 12.21 -5.93 3.98
C ILE A 34 12.76 -7.32 3.67
N LEU A 35 13.55 -7.89 4.58
CA LEU A 35 14.10 -9.23 4.48
C LEU A 35 13.17 -10.26 5.13
N MET A 36 13.32 -11.54 4.81
CA MET A 36 12.56 -12.61 5.46
C MET A 36 12.72 -12.62 6.98
N GLU A 37 13.93 -12.37 7.47
CA GLU A 37 14.24 -12.25 8.90
C GLU A 37 13.46 -11.11 9.57
N ASP A 38 13.29 -9.99 8.87
CA ASP A 38 12.46 -8.88 9.35
C ASP A 38 10.99 -9.30 9.47
N LEU A 39 10.47 -10.04 8.46
CA LEU A 39 9.09 -10.54 8.49
C LEU A 39 8.88 -11.54 9.64
N GLU A 40 9.83 -12.45 9.87
CA GLU A 40 9.78 -13.39 10.98
C GLU A 40 9.83 -12.66 12.34
N HIS A 41 10.66 -11.61 12.45
CA HIS A 41 10.76 -10.79 13.65
C HIS A 41 9.45 -10.02 13.93
N ILE A 42 8.86 -9.39 12.91
CA ILE A 42 7.58 -8.69 13.03
C ILE A 42 6.47 -9.66 13.40
N LYS A 43 6.42 -10.85 12.74
CA LYS A 43 5.45 -11.90 13.07
C LYS A 43 5.49 -12.25 14.54
N LYS A 44 6.67 -12.61 15.05
CA LYS A 44 6.86 -13.00 16.45
C LYS A 44 6.44 -11.88 17.40
N TRP A 45 6.91 -10.65 17.15
CA TRP A 45 6.55 -9.50 17.97
C TRP A 45 5.04 -9.26 17.99
N TYR A 46 4.37 -9.42 16.84
CA TYR A 46 2.93 -9.17 16.71
C TYR A 46 2.11 -10.18 17.48
N GLU A 47 2.45 -11.46 17.39
CA GLU A 47 1.77 -12.56 18.10
C GLU A 47 2.02 -12.51 19.60
N GLU A 48 3.21 -12.08 20.05
CA GLU A 48 3.53 -11.93 21.48
C GLU A 48 2.82 -10.72 22.15
N LYS A 49 2.36 -9.75 21.37
CA LYS A 49 1.75 -8.52 21.89
C LYS A 49 0.33 -8.71 22.43
N ASP A 50 -0.45 -9.58 21.82
CA ASP A 50 -1.82 -9.89 22.20
C ASP A 50 -2.17 -11.30 21.70
N GLU A 51 -2.84 -12.10 22.52
CA GLU A 51 -3.25 -13.48 22.21
C GLU A 51 -4.22 -13.60 21.03
N ASN A 52 -4.92 -12.52 20.71
CA ASN A 52 -5.84 -12.44 19.56
C ASN A 52 -5.13 -12.04 18.25
N ASN A 53 -3.87 -11.63 18.31
CA ASN A 53 -3.11 -11.27 17.13
C ASN A 53 -2.68 -12.53 16.38
N VAL A 54 -3.00 -12.57 15.09
CA VAL A 54 -2.63 -13.67 14.20
C VAL A 54 -1.78 -13.12 13.07
N ALA A 55 -0.63 -13.75 12.82
CA ALA A 55 0.26 -13.37 11.72
C ALA A 55 0.53 -14.56 10.80
N GLU A 56 0.20 -14.41 9.53
CA GLU A 56 0.38 -15.44 8.49
C GLU A 56 1.58 -15.07 7.62
N LEU A 57 2.64 -15.88 7.68
CA LEU A 57 3.81 -15.70 6.82
C LEU A 57 3.81 -16.76 5.72
N THR A 58 3.67 -16.32 4.49
CA THR A 58 3.79 -17.15 3.29
C THR A 58 5.14 -16.92 2.65
N THR A 59 5.90 -18.00 2.45
CA THR A 59 7.21 -17.96 1.78
C THR A 59 7.07 -18.50 0.38
N PHE A 60 7.59 -17.77 -0.61
CA PHE A 60 7.64 -18.21 -1.99
C PHE A 60 8.97 -18.93 -2.24
N SER A 61 8.88 -20.20 -2.63
CA SER A 61 10.06 -20.97 -3.03
C SER A 61 10.29 -20.80 -4.53
N THR A 62 11.49 -20.37 -4.90
CA THR A 62 11.86 -20.28 -6.32
C THR A 62 12.08 -21.67 -6.91
N PRO A 63 11.67 -21.92 -8.17
CA PRO A 63 12.00 -23.15 -8.88
C PRO A 63 13.53 -23.34 -8.98
N GLU A 64 14.00 -24.58 -9.00
CA GLU A 64 15.45 -24.91 -9.06
C GLU A 64 16.20 -24.22 -10.22
N ASN A 65 15.51 -23.96 -11.32
CA ASN A 65 16.08 -23.29 -12.50
C ASN A 65 15.96 -21.76 -12.47
N CYS A 66 15.41 -21.18 -11.40
CA CYS A 66 15.30 -19.74 -11.26
C CYS A 66 16.59 -19.16 -10.66
N PRO A 67 17.20 -18.14 -11.29
CA PRO A 67 18.43 -17.54 -10.78
C PRO A 67 18.24 -16.71 -9.51
N LEU A 68 16.99 -16.55 -9.02
CA LEU A 68 16.68 -15.88 -7.77
C LEU A 68 17.05 -16.82 -6.62
N THR A 69 18.02 -16.43 -5.83
CA THR A 69 18.55 -17.21 -4.69
C THR A 69 17.96 -16.78 -3.35
N GLU A 70 17.37 -15.61 -3.29
CA GLU A 70 16.81 -15.06 -2.06
C GLU A 70 15.40 -15.57 -1.80
N LYS A 71 15.15 -15.97 -0.55
CA LYS A 71 13.80 -16.26 -0.09
C LYS A 71 12.99 -14.98 -0.08
N THR A 72 11.77 -15.04 -0.56
CA THR A 72 10.83 -13.92 -0.53
C THR A 72 9.49 -14.38 0.05
N GLY A 73 8.71 -13.46 0.58
CA GLY A 73 7.46 -13.81 1.23
C GLY A 73 6.54 -12.63 1.43
N VAL A 74 5.36 -12.94 1.95
CA VAL A 74 4.33 -11.98 2.36
C VAL A 74 3.94 -12.29 3.79
N LEU A 75 3.93 -11.28 4.64
CA LEU A 75 3.42 -11.34 6.01
C LEU A 75 2.07 -10.62 6.08
N ILE A 76 1.05 -11.32 6.55
CA ILE A 76 -0.28 -10.76 6.79
C ILE A 76 -0.50 -10.69 8.30
N LEU A 77 -0.77 -9.49 8.80
CA LEU A 77 -1.12 -9.25 10.20
C LEU A 77 -2.65 -9.12 10.30
N ARG A 78 -3.30 -10.14 10.85
CA ARG A 78 -4.76 -10.13 11.07
C ARG A 78 -5.11 -9.32 12.32
N ASN A 79 -6.23 -8.64 12.29
CA ASN A 79 -6.69 -7.79 13.40
C ASN A 79 -5.74 -6.61 13.75
N PHE A 80 -5.01 -6.11 12.75
CA PHE A 80 -4.09 -4.97 12.93
C PHE A 80 -4.79 -3.72 13.46
N LEU A 81 -6.05 -3.52 13.08
CA LEU A 81 -6.95 -2.54 13.64
C LEU A 81 -8.17 -3.24 14.25
N SER A 82 -8.68 -2.72 15.34
CA SER A 82 -9.98 -3.10 15.87
C SER A 82 -11.12 -2.69 14.93
N ASN A 83 -12.30 -3.28 15.08
CA ASN A 83 -13.48 -2.91 14.30
C ASN A 83 -13.83 -1.43 14.45
N LEU A 84 -13.65 -0.87 15.66
CA LEU A 84 -13.90 0.53 15.95
C LEU A 84 -12.91 1.43 15.19
N GLU A 85 -11.62 1.13 15.26
CA GLU A 85 -10.57 1.87 14.51
C GLU A 85 -10.80 1.78 13.01
N THR A 86 -11.12 0.60 12.48
CA THR A 86 -11.42 0.39 11.06
C THR A 86 -12.61 1.24 10.61
N THR A 87 -13.68 1.28 11.40
CA THR A 87 -14.86 2.10 11.09
C THR A 87 -14.53 3.58 11.11
N ALA A 88 -13.86 4.05 12.16
CA ALA A 88 -13.47 5.44 12.30
C ALA A 88 -12.51 5.90 11.18
N LEU A 89 -11.55 5.03 10.79
CA LEU A 89 -10.66 5.30 9.67
C LEU A 89 -11.42 5.41 8.34
N MET A 90 -12.37 4.51 8.10
CA MET A 90 -13.21 4.56 6.89
C MET A 90 -14.05 5.86 6.83
N GLU A 91 -14.62 6.29 7.95
CA GLU A 91 -15.37 7.54 8.04
C GLU A 91 -14.45 8.73 7.72
N GLU A 92 -13.29 8.84 8.40
CA GLU A 92 -12.33 9.92 8.17
C GLU A 92 -11.87 9.99 6.71
N LEU A 93 -11.57 8.84 6.08
CA LEU A 93 -11.10 8.76 4.70
C LEU A 93 -12.22 9.05 3.68
N THR A 94 -13.46 8.65 3.95
CA THR A 94 -14.58 8.89 3.02
C THR A 94 -15.06 10.33 3.00
N GLU A 95 -14.78 11.11 4.03
CA GLU A 95 -15.04 12.55 4.08
C GLU A 95 -14.09 13.36 3.18
N LYS A 96 -12.95 12.79 2.78
CA LYS A 96 -12.00 13.48 1.90
C LYS A 96 -12.45 13.46 0.45
N GLU A 97 -12.13 14.53 -0.27
CA GLU A 97 -12.27 14.58 -1.73
C GLU A 97 -11.12 13.84 -2.38
N TRP A 98 -11.44 12.76 -3.11
CA TRP A 98 -10.46 11.89 -3.75
C TRP A 98 -10.22 12.31 -5.20
N ASP A 99 -8.96 12.30 -5.61
CA ASP A 99 -8.55 12.63 -6.96
C ASP A 99 -9.10 11.65 -7.98
N SER A 100 -10.10 12.09 -8.73
CA SER A 100 -10.72 11.32 -9.82
C SER A 100 -10.14 11.64 -11.20
N LYS A 101 -9.12 12.51 -11.27
CA LYS A 101 -8.49 12.98 -12.51
C LYS A 101 -6.97 12.82 -12.44
N PHE A 102 -6.31 12.82 -13.60
CA PHE A 102 -4.86 12.83 -13.74
C PHE A 102 -4.44 13.48 -15.03
N TYR A 103 -3.20 13.95 -15.11
CA TYR A 103 -2.62 14.46 -16.34
C TYR A 103 -2.04 13.31 -17.16
N ASN A 104 -2.48 13.17 -18.40
CA ASN A 104 -1.92 12.19 -19.31
C ASN A 104 -0.76 12.83 -20.09
N THR A 105 0.47 12.45 -19.77
CA THR A 105 1.70 13.03 -20.33
C THR A 105 1.83 12.80 -21.84
N ARG A 106 1.22 11.73 -22.37
CA ARG A 106 1.24 11.41 -23.80
C ARG A 106 0.28 12.28 -24.59
N THR A 107 -0.95 12.44 -24.10
CA THR A 107 -2.00 13.23 -24.80
C THR A 107 -2.02 14.69 -24.41
N LYS A 108 -1.23 15.07 -23.38
CA LYS A 108 -1.20 16.45 -22.82
C LYS A 108 -2.58 16.93 -22.36
N LYS A 109 -3.39 16.03 -21.80
CA LYS A 109 -4.75 16.34 -21.35
C LYS A 109 -5.01 15.80 -19.95
N VAL A 110 -5.85 16.50 -19.20
CA VAL A 110 -6.43 15.98 -17.96
C VAL A 110 -7.54 15.00 -18.31
N LEU A 111 -7.44 13.78 -17.79
CA LEU A 111 -8.38 12.69 -18.01
C LEU A 111 -8.94 12.19 -16.68
N HIS A 112 -10.11 11.54 -16.75
CA HIS A 112 -10.69 10.87 -15.58
C HIS A 112 -10.02 9.51 -15.32
N LYS A 113 -9.82 9.21 -14.04
CA LYS A 113 -9.46 7.87 -13.56
C LYS A 113 -10.70 6.98 -13.56
N HIS A 114 -10.54 5.75 -14.00
CA HIS A 114 -11.65 4.81 -14.11
C HIS A 114 -11.53 3.64 -13.14
N ALA A 115 -10.31 3.15 -12.92
CA ALA A 115 -10.05 1.96 -12.11
C ALA A 115 -10.09 2.25 -10.60
N ARG A 116 -9.63 3.42 -10.18
CA ARG A 116 -9.58 3.86 -8.78
C ARG A 116 -9.48 5.38 -8.70
N GLU A 117 -9.81 5.93 -7.55
CA GLU A 117 -9.45 7.29 -7.13
C GLU A 117 -8.28 7.18 -6.16
N ASN A 118 -7.39 8.17 -6.07
CA ASN A 118 -6.26 8.14 -5.14
C ASN A 118 -6.01 9.47 -4.44
N LEU A 119 -5.28 9.40 -3.33
CA LEU A 119 -4.74 10.52 -2.57
C LEU A 119 -3.35 10.15 -2.07
N LEU A 120 -2.55 11.16 -1.74
CA LEU A 120 -1.36 10.98 -0.94
C LEU A 120 -1.55 11.59 0.45
N PHE A 121 -0.88 10.99 1.43
CA PHE A 121 -0.84 11.46 2.79
C PHE A 121 0.61 11.51 3.23
N MET A 122 1.05 12.66 3.69
CA MET A 122 2.43 12.92 4.07
C MET A 122 2.46 13.80 5.31
N ARG A 123 3.44 13.59 6.18
CA ARG A 123 3.57 14.37 7.41
C ARG A 123 4.17 15.75 7.13
N GLY A 124 3.56 16.78 7.74
CA GLY A 124 4.03 18.15 7.66
C GLY A 124 3.93 18.81 6.29
N PHE A 125 3.17 18.23 5.35
CA PHE A 125 3.00 18.78 4.00
C PHE A 125 1.60 18.51 3.44
N SER A 126 1.01 19.55 2.84
CA SER A 126 -0.25 19.45 2.10
C SER A 126 -0.13 20.15 0.76
N GLN A 127 -0.93 19.68 -0.22
CA GLN A 127 -0.98 20.22 -1.57
C GLN A 127 -2.37 20.02 -2.17
N ASP A 128 -2.90 21.06 -2.77
CA ASP A 128 -4.08 20.95 -3.62
C ASP A 128 -3.72 20.40 -5.01
N ALA A 129 -4.67 19.69 -5.63
CA ALA A 129 -4.45 19.15 -6.96
C ALA A 129 -4.34 20.27 -8.01
N VAL A 130 -3.29 20.19 -8.82
CA VAL A 130 -3.12 20.98 -10.06
C VAL A 130 -2.85 20.00 -11.19
N TYR A 131 -3.92 19.40 -11.70
CA TYR A 131 -3.81 18.26 -12.62
C TYR A 131 -3.04 18.60 -13.89
N GLU A 132 -3.13 19.84 -14.41
CA GLU A 132 -2.41 20.31 -15.58
C GLU A 132 -0.88 20.29 -15.39
N GLU A 133 -0.43 20.35 -14.13
CA GLU A 133 0.98 20.24 -13.74
C GLU A 133 1.36 18.81 -13.32
N GLY A 134 0.43 17.87 -13.42
CA GLY A 134 0.63 16.50 -12.93
C GLY A 134 0.64 16.36 -11.40
N LYS A 135 0.18 17.37 -10.69
CA LYS A 135 0.11 17.38 -9.22
C LYS A 135 -1.26 16.90 -8.75
N GLY A 136 -1.27 15.96 -7.83
CA GLY A 136 -2.48 15.50 -7.14
C GLY A 136 -2.58 16.08 -5.73
N THR A 137 -3.67 15.74 -5.05
CA THR A 137 -3.92 16.19 -3.67
C THR A 137 -3.05 15.42 -2.69
N ILE A 138 -2.43 16.13 -1.76
CA ILE A 138 -1.68 15.59 -0.63
C ILE A 138 -2.28 16.15 0.65
N PHE A 139 -2.67 15.30 1.58
CA PHE A 139 -3.11 15.69 2.91
C PHE A 139 -1.98 15.56 3.92
N ASP A 140 -1.87 16.53 4.80
CA ASP A 140 -0.99 16.43 5.95
C ASP A 140 -1.59 15.45 6.98
N ILE A 141 -0.90 14.34 7.21
CA ILE A 141 -1.29 13.30 8.18
C ILE A 141 -1.44 13.89 9.60
N ASP A 142 -0.66 14.88 9.98
CA ASP A 142 -0.74 15.50 11.31
C ASP A 142 -2.09 16.22 11.55
N THR A 143 -2.82 16.53 10.49
CA THR A 143 -4.18 17.11 10.58
C THR A 143 -5.28 16.04 10.63
N MET A 144 -4.94 14.77 10.55
CA MET A 144 -5.86 13.64 10.57
C MET A 144 -5.77 12.90 11.90
N ASN A 145 -6.93 12.61 12.51
CA ASN A 145 -6.93 12.01 13.84
C ASN A 145 -6.63 10.50 13.78
N ILE A 146 -7.40 9.78 12.99
CA ILE A 146 -7.33 8.31 12.97
C ILE A 146 -6.19 7.83 12.09
N LEU A 147 -6.03 8.39 10.89
CA LEU A 147 -4.95 8.00 10.00
C LEU A 147 -3.58 8.29 10.61
N ASN A 148 -3.43 9.38 11.39
CA ASN A 148 -2.19 9.67 12.10
C ASN A 148 -1.82 8.58 13.12
N GLU A 149 -2.80 8.05 13.87
CA GLU A 149 -2.53 6.95 14.81
C GLU A 149 -2.19 5.64 14.06
N VAL A 150 -2.84 5.36 12.96
CA VAL A 150 -2.53 4.21 12.09
C VAL A 150 -1.13 4.37 11.48
N ASP A 151 -0.81 5.56 10.98
CA ASP A 151 0.53 5.87 10.45
C ASP A 151 1.61 5.60 11.48
N LYS A 152 1.46 6.05 12.72
CA LYS A 152 2.41 5.79 13.80
C LYS A 152 2.65 4.29 14.03
N LYS A 153 1.60 3.47 13.95
CA LYS A 153 1.72 2.00 14.06
C LYS A 153 2.56 1.44 12.90
N VAL A 154 2.31 1.89 11.66
CA VAL A 154 3.06 1.43 10.48
C VAL A 154 4.51 1.94 10.50
N GLN A 155 4.74 3.20 10.84
CA GLN A 155 6.10 3.75 11.01
C GLN A 155 6.89 2.99 12.08
N TYR A 156 6.23 2.51 13.15
CA TYR A 156 6.85 1.67 14.15
C TYR A 156 7.30 0.32 13.58
N LEU A 157 6.46 -0.34 12.77
CA LEU A 157 6.84 -1.58 12.06
C LEU A 157 8.05 -1.34 11.13
N SER A 158 8.05 -0.22 10.41
CA SER A 158 9.18 0.16 9.55
C SER A 158 10.48 0.29 10.34
N LYS A 159 10.45 0.89 11.53
CA LYS A 159 11.62 0.99 12.42
C LYS A 159 12.13 -0.36 12.91
N MET A 160 11.28 -1.36 13.05
CA MET A 160 11.72 -2.72 13.41
C MET A 160 12.57 -3.35 12.31
N VAL A 161 12.26 -3.05 11.04
CA VAL A 161 13.00 -3.51 9.87
C VAL A 161 14.39 -2.86 9.77
N GLU A 162 14.60 -1.66 10.33
CA GLU A 162 15.85 -0.90 10.24
C GLU A 162 16.96 -1.39 11.17
N LYS A 163 16.70 -2.32 12.07
CA LYS A 163 17.64 -2.78 13.08
C LYS A 163 18.74 -3.73 12.57
N THR A 164 18.71 -4.13 11.32
CA THR A 164 19.76 -4.94 10.72
C THR A 164 20.96 -4.07 10.30
N GLU A 165 22.17 -4.51 10.58
CA GLU A 165 23.45 -3.76 10.50
C GLU A 165 23.80 -3.11 9.15
N THR A 166 23.07 -3.42 8.11
CA THR A 166 23.31 -2.92 6.73
C THR A 166 22.45 -1.73 6.35
N LYS A 167 21.61 -1.20 7.24
CA LYS A 167 20.57 -0.24 6.85
C LYS A 167 20.92 1.20 7.13
N THR A 168 20.81 1.95 6.07
CA THR A 168 20.88 3.40 5.97
C THR A 168 19.77 4.11 6.76
N LYS A 169 19.98 5.39 7.00
CA LYS A 169 19.11 6.40 7.59
C LYS A 169 17.61 6.05 7.56
N HIS A 170 16.94 6.21 8.71
CA HIS A 170 15.49 6.11 8.83
C HIS A 170 14.81 6.98 7.76
N VAL A 171 13.95 6.35 6.98
CA VAL A 171 13.11 7.03 5.99
C VAL A 171 11.67 6.98 6.50
N GLU A 172 11.08 8.14 6.66
CA GLU A 172 9.67 8.26 6.97
C GLU A 172 8.86 7.81 5.76
N LEU A 173 7.95 6.84 5.97
CA LEU A 173 7.14 6.31 4.89
C LEU A 173 6.02 7.27 4.52
N ILE A 174 5.74 7.35 3.23
CA ILE A 174 4.63 8.11 2.65
C ILE A 174 3.47 7.16 2.40
N CYS A 175 2.27 7.58 2.75
CA CYS A 175 1.06 6.79 2.54
C CYS A 175 0.36 7.20 1.24
N GLU A 176 0.12 6.23 0.37
CA GLU A 176 -0.73 6.36 -0.81
C GLU A 176 -2.07 5.65 -0.56
N GLY A 177 -3.16 6.37 -0.72
CA GLY A 177 -4.51 5.82 -0.65
C GLY A 177 -5.07 5.55 -2.05
N ASN A 178 -5.63 4.37 -2.24
CA ASN A 178 -6.35 3.97 -3.44
C ASN A 178 -7.77 3.56 -3.07
N LYS A 179 -8.76 4.30 -3.57
CA LYS A 179 -10.18 4.05 -3.32
C LYS A 179 -10.85 3.35 -4.50
N TYR A 180 -11.40 2.18 -4.22
CA TYR A 180 -12.14 1.34 -5.15
C TYR A 180 -13.62 1.32 -4.80
N ARG A 181 -14.49 1.17 -5.81
CA ARG A 181 -15.93 1.04 -5.65
C ARG A 181 -16.39 -0.29 -6.25
N THR A 182 -17.39 -0.96 -5.66
CA THR A 182 -17.97 -2.20 -6.22
C THR A 182 -18.58 -1.99 -7.59
N LYS A 183 -19.13 -0.78 -7.85
CA LYS A 183 -19.72 -0.42 -9.14
C LYS A 183 -18.76 0.53 -9.86
N ALA A 184 -18.14 0.03 -10.93
CA ALA A 184 -17.41 0.89 -11.86
C ALA A 184 -18.32 2.00 -12.38
N ARG A 185 -17.81 3.25 -12.50
CA ARG A 185 -18.54 4.35 -13.13
C ARG A 185 -18.96 4.01 -14.57
N ILE A 186 -18.20 3.15 -15.22
CA ILE A 186 -18.47 2.61 -16.55
C ILE A 186 -18.56 1.08 -16.41
N LYS A 187 -19.70 0.49 -16.74
CA LYS A 187 -19.99 -0.96 -16.57
C LYS A 187 -18.96 -1.90 -17.23
N SER A 188 -18.25 -1.44 -18.25
CA SER A 188 -17.25 -2.20 -18.98
C SER A 188 -15.84 -2.14 -18.38
N LEU A 189 -15.61 -1.31 -17.35
CA LEU A 189 -14.30 -1.14 -16.74
C LEU A 189 -14.21 -1.84 -15.39
N GLN A 190 -13.24 -2.71 -15.28
CA GLN A 190 -12.95 -3.43 -14.06
C GLN A 190 -12.29 -2.49 -13.06
N GLN A 191 -12.79 -2.45 -11.82
CA GLN A 191 -12.12 -1.80 -10.71
C GLN A 191 -10.93 -2.66 -10.28
N GLY A 192 -9.81 -2.04 -9.96
CA GLY A 192 -8.63 -2.73 -9.50
C GLY A 192 -7.36 -2.26 -10.19
N ILE A 193 -6.26 -2.88 -9.84
CA ILE A 193 -4.95 -2.65 -10.43
C ILE A 193 -4.44 -4.00 -10.96
N GLY A 194 -3.87 -4.00 -12.17
CA GLY A 194 -3.28 -5.21 -12.76
C GLY A 194 -1.96 -5.61 -12.08
N TRP A 195 -1.38 -6.72 -12.53
CA TRP A 195 -0.05 -7.14 -12.07
C TRP A 195 0.97 -6.03 -12.27
N HIS A 196 1.64 -5.64 -11.20
CA HIS A 196 2.70 -4.64 -11.20
C HIS A 196 3.66 -4.92 -10.05
N GLY A 197 4.85 -4.38 -10.14
CA GLY A 197 5.79 -4.23 -9.04
C GLY A 197 6.15 -2.75 -8.91
N ASP A 198 6.33 -2.30 -7.69
CA ASP A 198 6.73 -0.92 -7.42
C ASP A 198 8.24 -0.79 -7.58
N ALA A 199 8.68 -0.14 -8.65
CA ALA A 199 10.12 0.06 -8.92
C ALA A 199 10.73 1.17 -8.04
N GLU A 200 9.88 2.06 -7.55
CA GLU A 200 10.25 3.21 -6.72
C GLU A 200 10.24 2.90 -5.21
N ARG A 201 9.71 1.77 -4.80
CA ARG A 201 9.56 1.38 -3.39
C ARG A 201 10.36 0.13 -3.09
N THR A 202 11.15 0.17 -2.03
CA THR A 202 11.88 -1.01 -1.51
C THR A 202 11.17 -1.62 -0.31
N ARG A 203 10.35 -0.83 0.38
CA ARG A 203 9.53 -1.26 1.53
C ARG A 203 8.08 -0.93 1.25
N VAL A 204 7.21 -1.91 1.45
CA VAL A 204 5.77 -1.75 1.23
C VAL A 204 5.02 -2.36 2.41
N PHE A 205 4.21 -1.53 3.06
CA PHE A 205 3.20 -1.95 4.02
C PHE A 205 1.84 -1.58 3.45
N ALA A 206 0.91 -2.51 3.43
CA ALA A 206 -0.42 -2.27 2.90
C ALA A 206 -1.50 -2.57 3.94
N LEU A 207 -2.49 -1.69 4.06
CA LEU A 207 -3.68 -1.86 4.88
C LEU A 207 -4.91 -1.73 4.00
N CYS A 208 -5.80 -2.69 4.08
CA CYS A 208 -7.06 -2.65 3.36
C CYS A 208 -8.23 -2.48 4.32
N VAL A 209 -9.05 -1.45 4.10
CA VAL A 209 -10.26 -1.18 4.87
C VAL A 209 -11.48 -1.04 3.95
N GLY A 210 -12.66 -1.40 4.44
CA GLY A 210 -13.92 -1.25 3.71
C GLY A 210 -14.82 -2.48 3.67
N GLY A 211 -15.99 -2.31 3.07
CA GLY A 211 -17.13 -3.20 3.24
C GLY A 211 -17.22 -4.43 2.35
N PHE A 212 -16.24 -4.71 1.48
CA PHE A 212 -16.27 -5.91 0.64
C PHE A 212 -14.91 -6.58 0.52
N ASN A 213 -14.90 -7.90 0.42
CA ASN A 213 -13.68 -8.67 0.22
C ASN A 213 -13.17 -8.48 -1.21
N TYR A 214 -11.89 -8.16 -1.33
CA TYR A 214 -11.21 -8.07 -2.61
C TYR A 214 -9.97 -8.95 -2.56
N PRO A 215 -9.84 -9.95 -3.43
CA PRO A 215 -8.69 -10.83 -3.39
C PRO A 215 -7.43 -10.04 -3.75
N MET A 216 -6.42 -10.16 -2.93
CA MET A 216 -5.08 -9.69 -3.24
C MET A 216 -4.25 -10.86 -3.76
N LYS A 217 -3.68 -10.71 -4.94
CA LYS A 217 -2.89 -11.77 -5.58
C LYS A 217 -1.43 -11.40 -5.59
N TRP A 218 -0.60 -12.36 -5.25
CA TRP A 218 0.84 -12.24 -5.29
C TRP A 218 1.42 -13.28 -6.24
N CYS A 219 2.43 -12.91 -6.98
CA CYS A 219 3.15 -13.81 -7.86
C CYS A 219 4.59 -13.33 -8.00
N LEU A 220 5.53 -14.28 -8.00
CA LEU A 220 6.93 -13.98 -8.23
C LEU A 220 7.18 -13.89 -9.74
N PHE A 221 7.81 -12.80 -10.16
CA PHE A 221 8.20 -12.56 -11.56
C PHE A 221 9.70 -12.53 -11.72
N HIS A 222 10.22 -13.12 -12.79
CA HIS A 222 11.57 -12.93 -13.25
C HIS A 222 11.56 -12.50 -14.72
N ARG A 223 12.21 -11.38 -15.05
CA ARG A 223 12.23 -10.80 -16.42
C ARG A 223 10.84 -10.65 -17.03
N SER A 224 9.91 -10.11 -16.26
CA SER A 224 8.50 -9.89 -16.65
C SER A 224 7.67 -11.15 -16.92
N ALA A 225 8.18 -12.35 -16.60
CA ALA A 225 7.43 -13.58 -16.67
C ALA A 225 7.16 -14.14 -15.27
N PRO A 226 5.94 -14.66 -14.98
CA PRO A 226 5.67 -15.33 -13.73
C PRO A 226 6.50 -16.60 -13.61
N VAL A 227 7.12 -16.83 -12.45
CA VAL A 227 7.94 -18.04 -12.18
C VAL A 227 7.25 -19.01 -11.23
N LEU A 228 6.14 -18.58 -10.63
CA LEU A 228 5.29 -19.37 -9.75
C LEU A 228 3.83 -19.14 -10.12
N ASP A 229 2.94 -20.05 -9.69
CA ASP A 229 1.51 -19.80 -9.68
C ASP A 229 1.17 -18.67 -8.71
N ALA A 230 0.12 -17.92 -9.03
CA ALA A 230 -0.28 -16.79 -8.21
C ALA A 230 -0.93 -17.28 -6.90
N GLU A 231 -0.42 -16.84 -5.77
CA GLU A 231 -1.06 -16.98 -4.47
C GLU A 231 -2.16 -15.92 -4.30
N CYS A 232 -3.29 -16.34 -3.75
CA CYS A 232 -4.44 -15.47 -3.53
C CYS A 232 -4.72 -15.36 -2.04
N PHE A 233 -4.66 -14.13 -1.53
CA PHE A 233 -4.96 -13.82 -0.15
C PHE A 233 -6.29 -13.07 -0.07
N GLU A 234 -7.20 -13.57 0.75
CA GLU A 234 -8.40 -12.82 1.11
C GLU A 234 -8.08 -11.88 2.27
N LEU A 235 -8.14 -10.60 1.99
CA LEU A 235 -8.04 -9.56 3.00
C LEU A 235 -9.48 -9.19 3.41
N ASN A 236 -9.86 -9.62 4.59
CA ASN A 236 -11.17 -9.31 5.15
C ASN A 236 -11.21 -7.83 5.59
N SER A 237 -12.43 -7.27 5.69
CA SER A 237 -12.67 -5.88 6.07
C SER A 237 -12.20 -5.51 7.50
N TYR A 238 -11.72 -6.46 8.26
CA TYR A 238 -11.27 -6.30 9.64
C TYR A 238 -9.78 -6.66 9.84
N GLY A 239 -8.95 -6.58 8.81
CA GLY A 239 -7.50 -6.82 8.94
C GLY A 239 -6.88 -7.32 7.69
#